data_08e05adb172fcdd643ee4bc4748ae238
#
_entry.id   08e05adb172fcdd643ee4bc4748ae238
#
_cell.length_a   1.000
_cell.length_b   1.000
_cell.length_c   1.000
_cell.angle_alpha   90.00
_cell.angle_beta   90.00
_cell.angle_gamma   90.00
#
_symmetry.space_group_name_H-M   'P 1'
#
loop_
_entity.id
_entity.type
_entity.pdbx_description
1 polymer ?
#
loop_
_entity_poly.entity_id
_entity_poly.type
_entity_poly.pdbx_seq_one_letter_code
_entity_poly.pdbx_strand_id
1 'polypeptide(L)'
;MRQLNIGICGLGTVGSGVLSVLQNNSDIIREKSSCSIHVTHVATRNANHGCNVENIQFSKDIFEVARDSDIDLVVELIGGTSSALDLVMLAISNGKHVVTANKALIAEHGTSILQAAYEANVIVAFEASVAGGIPILKSIREGLVANKINWLAGIINGTTNFILSEMSSKGRSFESVLEEAQKRGYAEADPTFDIEGIDASQKLSILTSMSFGMHLPLDHLFTEGITEIPLKDVYFAKELGFTLKHIGICRDHGEQIEARVHPALIPDSSILSSVNGVSNAVMINGDAVDTTLYYGPGAGSTPTASSVIADIVEVAKSDKNAYSSLGFPVEKLCQRKMLDIDLVECGLSLIHISEPTRHLL
;
A
#
# COMPACT_ATOMS: atom_id res chain seq x y z
N MET A 1 -30.71 1.32 13.88
CA MET A 1 -29.29 1.51 13.54
C MET A 1 -28.94 0.39 12.59
N ARG A 2 -28.25 0.69 11.49
CA ARG A 2 -27.80 -0.35 10.52
C ARG A 2 -26.81 -1.29 11.23
N GLN A 3 -26.85 -2.58 10.92
CA GLN A 3 -25.91 -3.57 11.40
C GLN A 3 -25.10 -4.08 10.20
N LEU A 4 -23.80 -4.29 10.40
CA LEU A 4 -22.90 -4.86 9.42
C LEU A 4 -22.18 -6.05 10.09
N ASN A 5 -22.42 -7.23 9.59
CA ASN A 5 -21.75 -8.46 10.04
C ASN A 5 -20.50 -8.69 9.18
N ILE A 6 -19.36 -8.82 9.83
CA ILE A 6 -18.11 -9.01 9.12
C ILE A 6 -17.45 -10.35 9.48
N GLY A 7 -16.85 -10.96 8.47
CA GLY A 7 -16.01 -12.15 8.61
C GLY A 7 -14.54 -11.80 8.37
N ILE A 8 -13.65 -12.22 9.25
CA ILE A 8 -12.20 -11.95 9.13
C ILE A 8 -11.47 -13.22 8.73
N CYS A 9 -10.76 -13.17 7.63
CA CYS A 9 -9.88 -14.24 7.14
C CYS A 9 -8.42 -13.86 7.42
N GLY A 10 -7.82 -14.50 8.43
CA GLY A 10 -6.46 -14.26 8.90
C GLY A 10 -6.39 -13.46 10.20
N LEU A 11 -5.89 -14.11 11.27
CA LEU A 11 -5.60 -13.51 12.58
C LEU A 11 -4.09 -13.42 12.86
N GLY A 12 -3.36 -12.92 11.87
CA GLY A 12 -1.96 -12.53 12.05
C GLY A 12 -1.84 -11.16 12.74
N THR A 13 -0.72 -10.49 12.54
CA THR A 13 -0.42 -9.17 13.11
C THR A 13 -1.52 -8.14 12.84
N VAL A 14 -2.00 -8.05 11.59
CA VAL A 14 -3.02 -7.08 11.19
C VAL A 14 -4.40 -7.49 11.69
N GLY A 15 -4.79 -8.76 11.51
CA GLY A 15 -6.11 -9.24 11.93
C GLY A 15 -6.35 -9.13 13.44
N SER A 16 -5.34 -9.44 14.25
CA SER A 16 -5.41 -9.21 15.70
C SER A 16 -5.53 -7.73 16.05
N GLY A 17 -4.82 -6.87 15.28
CA GLY A 17 -4.94 -5.41 15.41
C GLY A 17 -6.34 -4.92 15.09
N VAL A 18 -6.97 -5.43 14.02
CA VAL A 18 -8.35 -5.07 13.64
C VAL A 18 -9.33 -5.43 14.75
N LEU A 19 -9.28 -6.65 15.29
CA LEU A 19 -10.12 -7.05 16.42
C LEU A 19 -9.93 -6.13 17.63
N SER A 20 -8.67 -5.89 18.01
CA SER A 20 -8.34 -5.05 19.17
C SER A 20 -8.87 -3.62 19.00
N VAL A 21 -8.66 -3.01 17.84
CA VAL A 21 -9.12 -1.63 17.60
C VAL A 21 -10.64 -1.54 17.51
N LEU A 22 -11.32 -2.53 16.89
CA LEU A 22 -12.78 -2.60 16.85
C LEU A 22 -13.37 -2.69 18.27
N GLN A 23 -12.76 -3.48 19.16
CA GLN A 23 -13.19 -3.60 20.55
C GLN A 23 -12.94 -2.34 21.36
N ASN A 24 -11.72 -1.82 21.31
CA ASN A 24 -11.29 -0.68 22.13
C ASN A 24 -11.98 0.64 21.71
N ASN A 25 -12.31 0.79 20.44
CA ASN A 25 -12.84 2.01 19.86
C ASN A 25 -14.31 1.86 19.37
N SER A 26 -15.01 0.81 19.85
CA SER A 26 -16.36 0.45 19.38
C SER A 26 -17.35 1.61 19.41
N ASP A 27 -17.34 2.41 20.50
CA ASP A 27 -18.28 3.53 20.65
C ASP A 27 -18.02 4.65 19.64
N ILE A 28 -16.77 5.09 19.50
CA ILE A 28 -16.43 6.14 18.53
C ILE A 28 -16.65 5.68 17.07
N ILE A 29 -16.38 4.39 16.78
CA ILE A 29 -16.63 3.82 15.45
C ILE A 29 -18.13 3.82 15.16
N ARG A 30 -18.94 3.37 16.13
CA ARG A 30 -20.41 3.37 16.02
C ARG A 30 -20.97 4.78 15.81
N GLU A 31 -20.50 5.75 16.59
CA GLU A 31 -20.92 7.16 16.44
C GLU A 31 -20.57 7.71 15.05
N LYS A 32 -19.34 7.50 14.59
CA LYS A 32 -18.88 8.01 13.29
C LYS A 32 -19.48 7.28 12.10
N SER A 33 -19.77 5.98 12.22
CA SER A 33 -20.33 5.18 11.12
C SER A 33 -21.86 5.20 11.09
N SER A 34 -22.54 5.56 12.20
CA SER A 34 -23.97 5.34 12.40
C SER A 34 -24.39 3.88 12.18
N CYS A 35 -23.47 2.95 12.34
CA CYS A 35 -23.61 1.52 12.10
C CYS A 35 -23.01 0.72 13.25
N SER A 36 -23.61 -0.41 13.62
CA SER A 36 -23.03 -1.39 14.52
C SER A 36 -22.27 -2.43 13.69
N ILE A 37 -20.96 -2.54 13.91
CA ILE A 37 -20.08 -3.49 13.22
C ILE A 37 -19.87 -4.69 14.13
N HIS A 38 -20.20 -5.87 13.66
CA HIS A 38 -20.08 -7.14 14.42
C HIS A 38 -19.17 -8.11 13.70
N VAL A 39 -18.09 -8.53 14.38
CA VAL A 39 -17.30 -9.66 13.91
C VAL A 39 -18.01 -10.93 14.34
N THR A 40 -18.56 -11.67 13.39
CA THR A 40 -19.35 -12.88 13.67
C THR A 40 -18.63 -14.16 13.32
N HIS A 41 -17.69 -14.12 12.36
CA HIS A 41 -16.94 -15.28 11.90
C HIS A 41 -15.47 -14.93 11.68
N VAL A 42 -14.58 -15.81 12.13
CA VAL A 42 -13.12 -15.66 11.94
C VAL A 42 -12.53 -16.96 11.43
N ALA A 43 -11.83 -16.88 10.31
CA ALA A 43 -11.07 -18.01 9.80
C ALA A 43 -9.57 -17.83 10.04
N THR A 44 -8.93 -18.81 10.69
CA THR A 44 -7.51 -18.75 11.02
C THR A 44 -6.91 -20.14 11.22
N ARG A 45 -5.67 -20.32 10.80
CA ARG A 45 -4.93 -21.58 10.97
C ARG A 45 -4.50 -21.84 12.42
N ASN A 46 -4.29 -20.79 13.20
CA ASN A 46 -3.77 -20.85 14.57
C ASN A 46 -4.89 -20.70 15.61
N ALA A 47 -5.02 -21.63 16.54
CA ALA A 47 -6.06 -21.62 17.56
C ALA A 47 -5.80 -20.71 18.79
N ASN A 48 -4.55 -20.27 19.02
CA ASN A 48 -4.17 -19.46 20.20
C ASN A 48 -4.03 -17.99 19.82
N HIS A 49 -5.09 -17.21 19.98
CA HIS A 49 -5.13 -15.84 19.47
C HIS A 49 -5.01 -14.75 20.54
N GLY A 50 -5.05 -15.06 21.85
CA GLY A 50 -4.96 -14.04 22.90
C GLY A 50 -6.05 -12.94 22.87
N CYS A 51 -6.99 -13.01 21.90
CA CYS A 51 -8.10 -12.09 21.78
C CYS A 51 -9.32 -12.67 22.51
N ASN A 52 -10.02 -11.84 23.28
CA ASN A 52 -11.31 -12.22 23.86
C ASN A 52 -12.34 -12.26 22.72
N VAL A 53 -12.82 -13.43 22.38
CA VAL A 53 -13.62 -13.72 21.18
C VAL A 53 -14.93 -14.44 21.54
N GLU A 54 -15.54 -14.04 22.65
CA GLU A 54 -16.87 -14.54 23.01
C GLU A 54 -17.88 -14.20 21.90
N ASN A 55 -18.67 -15.19 21.51
CA ASN A 55 -19.70 -15.12 20.44
C ASN A 55 -19.17 -14.98 19.01
N ILE A 56 -17.91 -15.31 18.72
CA ILE A 56 -17.39 -15.38 17.35
C ILE A 56 -17.28 -16.84 16.92
N GLN A 57 -17.80 -17.17 15.74
CA GLN A 57 -17.58 -18.47 15.11
C GLN A 57 -16.13 -18.56 14.62
N PHE A 58 -15.47 -19.69 14.87
CA PHE A 58 -14.11 -19.95 14.37
C PHE A 58 -14.11 -21.08 13.35
N SER A 59 -13.36 -20.87 12.27
CA SER A 59 -13.09 -21.87 11.25
C SER A 59 -11.59 -21.94 10.92
N LYS A 60 -11.16 -23.05 10.35
CA LYS A 60 -9.86 -23.19 9.69
C LYS A 60 -9.93 -22.99 8.19
N ASP A 61 -11.14 -23.07 7.62
CA ASP A 61 -11.40 -22.84 6.20
C ASP A 61 -11.88 -21.42 5.98
N ILE A 62 -11.06 -20.64 5.25
CA ILE A 62 -11.38 -19.26 4.88
C ILE A 62 -12.62 -19.17 3.99
N PHE A 63 -12.90 -20.22 3.22
CA PHE A 63 -14.03 -20.24 2.29
C PHE A 63 -15.39 -20.42 3.01
N GLU A 64 -15.41 -20.94 4.24
CA GLU A 64 -16.62 -20.96 5.07
C GLU A 64 -17.11 -19.53 5.35
N VAL A 65 -16.20 -18.59 5.63
CA VAL A 65 -16.53 -17.16 5.82
C VAL A 65 -17.17 -16.56 4.57
N ALA A 66 -16.64 -16.86 3.40
CA ALA A 66 -17.19 -16.37 2.14
C ALA A 66 -18.54 -16.97 1.77
N ARG A 67 -18.86 -18.20 2.26
CA ARG A 67 -20.14 -18.90 2.03
C ARG A 67 -21.19 -18.60 3.10
N ASP A 68 -20.80 -18.08 4.24
CA ASP A 68 -21.69 -17.80 5.36
C ASP A 68 -22.71 -16.71 4.99
N SER A 69 -23.98 -17.03 4.96
CA SER A 69 -25.06 -16.12 4.55
C SER A 69 -25.25 -14.91 5.47
N ASP A 70 -24.79 -15.02 6.72
CA ASP A 70 -24.96 -13.98 7.73
C ASP A 70 -23.86 -12.90 7.65
N ILE A 71 -22.85 -13.11 6.80
CA ILE A 71 -21.76 -12.17 6.56
C ILE A 71 -22.10 -11.23 5.42
N ASP A 72 -22.00 -9.92 5.67
CA ASP A 72 -22.14 -8.85 4.68
C ASP A 72 -20.81 -8.47 4.01
N LEU A 73 -19.70 -8.58 4.76
CA LEU A 73 -18.39 -8.13 4.35
C LEU A 73 -17.28 -9.09 4.80
N VAL A 74 -16.42 -9.46 3.87
CA VAL A 74 -15.22 -10.28 4.13
C VAL A 74 -14.00 -9.39 4.25
N VAL A 75 -13.24 -9.54 5.34
CA VAL A 75 -11.95 -8.86 5.56
C VAL A 75 -10.83 -9.87 5.28
N GLU A 76 -10.13 -9.71 4.16
CA GLU A 76 -9.03 -10.58 3.72
C GLU A 76 -7.69 -10.06 4.26
N LEU A 77 -7.05 -10.85 5.13
CA LEU A 77 -5.77 -10.54 5.79
C LEU A 77 -4.85 -11.78 5.82
N ILE A 78 -4.99 -12.68 4.83
CA ILE A 78 -4.24 -13.95 4.80
C ILE A 78 -2.88 -13.82 4.10
N GLY A 79 -2.74 -12.83 3.19
CA GLY A 79 -1.56 -12.67 2.36
C GLY A 79 -1.42 -13.72 1.25
N GLY A 80 -0.43 -13.54 0.38
CA GLY A 80 -0.28 -14.33 -0.85
C GLY A 80 -1.33 -13.95 -1.91
N THR A 81 -1.26 -14.55 -3.10
CA THR A 81 -2.17 -14.17 -4.19
C THR A 81 -3.16 -15.27 -4.55
N SER A 82 -2.76 -16.55 -4.58
CA SER A 82 -3.61 -17.67 -5.03
C SER A 82 -4.87 -17.86 -4.18
N SER A 83 -4.73 -18.27 -2.91
CA SER A 83 -5.89 -18.51 -2.03
C SER A 83 -6.65 -17.22 -1.69
N ALA A 84 -5.97 -16.08 -1.69
CA ALA A 84 -6.59 -14.77 -1.49
C ALA A 84 -7.49 -14.40 -2.67
N LEU A 85 -7.05 -14.65 -3.90
CA LEU A 85 -7.86 -14.43 -5.10
C LEU A 85 -9.11 -15.29 -5.09
N ASP A 86 -8.96 -16.60 -4.83
CA ASP A 86 -10.10 -17.52 -4.77
C ASP A 86 -11.12 -17.10 -3.70
N LEU A 87 -10.63 -16.68 -2.52
CA LEU A 87 -11.47 -16.18 -1.44
C LEU A 87 -12.25 -14.92 -1.84
N VAL A 88 -11.55 -13.93 -2.41
CA VAL A 88 -12.14 -12.65 -2.80
C VAL A 88 -13.16 -12.84 -3.91
N MET A 89 -12.84 -13.63 -4.94
CA MET A 89 -13.76 -13.92 -6.04
C MET A 89 -14.99 -14.69 -5.56
N LEU A 90 -14.84 -15.64 -4.61
CA LEU A 90 -15.97 -16.35 -4.01
C LEU A 90 -16.84 -15.40 -3.16
N ALA A 91 -16.23 -14.48 -2.38
CA ALA A 91 -16.98 -13.49 -1.62
C ALA A 91 -17.81 -12.58 -2.54
N ILE A 92 -17.20 -12.07 -3.62
CA ILE A 92 -17.87 -11.25 -4.64
C ILE A 92 -19.03 -12.00 -5.29
N SER A 93 -18.83 -13.26 -5.70
CA SER A 93 -19.88 -14.08 -6.32
C SER A 93 -21.06 -14.37 -5.39
N ASN A 94 -20.82 -14.36 -4.07
CA ASN A 94 -21.85 -14.46 -3.04
C ASN A 94 -22.45 -13.10 -2.63
N GLY A 95 -22.18 -12.03 -3.37
CA GLY A 95 -22.73 -10.70 -3.13
C GLY A 95 -22.18 -10.00 -1.89
N LYS A 96 -21.00 -10.41 -1.39
CA LYS A 96 -20.36 -9.83 -0.21
C LYS A 96 -19.38 -8.73 -0.59
N HIS A 97 -19.34 -7.69 0.23
CA HIS A 97 -18.28 -6.69 0.16
C HIS A 97 -16.93 -7.29 0.59
N VAL A 98 -15.84 -6.69 0.16
CA VAL A 98 -14.49 -7.11 0.52
C VAL A 98 -13.66 -5.91 1.00
N VAL A 99 -12.89 -6.12 2.07
CA VAL A 99 -11.82 -5.23 2.50
C VAL A 99 -10.53 -6.04 2.56
N THR A 100 -9.47 -5.57 1.93
CA THR A 100 -8.18 -6.28 1.91
C THR A 100 -6.99 -5.36 2.21
N ALA A 101 -5.99 -5.88 2.88
CA ALA A 101 -4.68 -5.22 3.06
C ALA A 101 -3.61 -5.80 2.10
N ASN A 102 -4.01 -6.67 1.18
CA ASN A 102 -3.11 -7.46 0.36
C ASN A 102 -2.73 -6.72 -0.93
N LYS A 103 -1.62 -6.00 -0.87
CA LYS A 103 -1.10 -5.23 -2.00
C LYS A 103 -0.78 -6.09 -3.22
N ALA A 104 -0.21 -7.30 -3.00
CA ALA A 104 0.15 -8.19 -4.09
C ALA A 104 -1.10 -8.65 -4.86
N LEU A 105 -2.16 -9.02 -4.14
CA LEU A 105 -3.44 -9.38 -4.72
C LEU A 105 -4.02 -8.26 -5.61
N ILE A 106 -4.00 -7.02 -5.10
CA ILE A 106 -4.53 -5.88 -5.86
C ILE A 106 -3.62 -5.51 -7.03
N ALA A 107 -2.29 -5.51 -6.85
CA ALA A 107 -1.35 -5.16 -7.92
C ALA A 107 -1.40 -6.17 -9.08
N GLU A 108 -1.53 -7.46 -8.80
CA GLU A 108 -1.51 -8.53 -9.80
C GLU A 108 -2.89 -8.82 -10.40
N HIS A 109 -3.95 -8.78 -9.59
CA HIS A 109 -5.29 -9.21 -9.98
C HIS A 109 -6.37 -8.14 -9.83
N GLY A 110 -6.00 -6.92 -9.43
CA GLY A 110 -6.95 -5.86 -9.09
C GLY A 110 -7.90 -5.52 -10.25
N THR A 111 -7.44 -5.51 -11.49
CA THR A 111 -8.29 -5.22 -12.64
C THR A 111 -9.46 -6.22 -12.74
N SER A 112 -9.19 -7.52 -12.62
CA SER A 112 -10.22 -8.56 -12.68
C SER A 112 -11.13 -8.56 -11.44
N ILE A 113 -10.55 -8.32 -10.25
CA ILE A 113 -11.30 -8.21 -8.99
C ILE A 113 -12.29 -7.04 -9.04
N LEU A 114 -11.83 -5.87 -9.48
CA LEU A 114 -12.66 -4.67 -9.53
C LEU A 114 -13.75 -4.76 -10.61
N GLN A 115 -13.46 -5.42 -11.74
CA GLN A 115 -14.46 -5.71 -12.75
C GLN A 115 -15.55 -6.64 -12.20
N ALA A 116 -15.17 -7.73 -11.55
CA ALA A 116 -16.13 -8.65 -10.92
C ALA A 116 -16.96 -7.98 -9.82
N ALA A 117 -16.33 -7.13 -8.99
CA ALA A 117 -17.02 -6.37 -7.96
C ALA A 117 -18.05 -5.39 -8.54
N TYR A 118 -17.69 -4.71 -9.62
CA TYR A 118 -18.59 -3.82 -10.37
C TYR A 118 -19.81 -4.59 -10.90
N GLU A 119 -19.60 -5.72 -11.57
CA GLU A 119 -20.67 -6.57 -12.11
C GLU A 119 -21.59 -7.14 -11.03
N ALA A 120 -21.02 -7.51 -9.87
CA ALA A 120 -21.78 -8.02 -8.71
C ALA A 120 -22.41 -6.91 -7.85
N ASN A 121 -22.15 -5.63 -8.16
CA ASN A 121 -22.59 -4.47 -7.38
C ASN A 121 -22.16 -4.56 -5.90
N VAL A 122 -20.91 -4.94 -5.66
CA VAL A 122 -20.28 -4.99 -4.34
C VAL A 122 -19.04 -4.09 -4.29
N ILE A 123 -18.61 -3.74 -3.09
CA ILE A 123 -17.45 -2.87 -2.87
C ILE A 123 -16.24 -3.74 -2.55
N VAL A 124 -15.12 -3.45 -3.18
CA VAL A 124 -13.79 -3.93 -2.78
C VAL A 124 -12.96 -2.71 -2.37
N ALA A 125 -12.55 -2.63 -1.10
CA ALA A 125 -11.77 -1.54 -0.56
C ALA A 125 -10.42 -2.05 -0.06
N PHE A 126 -9.35 -1.26 -0.24
CA PHE A 126 -7.97 -1.71 -0.04
C PHE A 126 -7.01 -0.60 0.45
N GLU A 127 -7.49 0.35 1.24
CA GLU A 127 -6.67 1.44 1.82
C GLU A 127 -5.42 0.89 2.52
N ALA A 128 -5.59 -0.20 3.27
CA ALA A 128 -4.52 -0.83 4.04
C ALA A 128 -3.42 -1.48 3.18
N SER A 129 -3.61 -1.61 1.88
CA SER A 129 -2.63 -2.20 0.95
C SER A 129 -1.45 -1.27 0.66
N VAL A 130 -1.61 0.05 0.84
CA VAL A 130 -0.56 1.04 0.55
C VAL A 130 -0.32 1.94 1.76
N ALA A 131 0.95 2.09 2.15
CA ALA A 131 1.40 2.99 3.21
C ALA A 131 0.72 2.79 4.58
N GLY A 132 0.19 1.60 4.86
CA GLY A 132 -0.28 1.14 6.16
C GLY A 132 -1.27 2.08 6.85
N GLY A 133 -0.79 2.88 7.81
CA GLY A 133 -1.63 3.81 8.58
C GLY A 133 -1.85 5.18 7.94
N ILE A 134 -1.25 5.45 6.78
CA ILE A 134 -1.43 6.71 6.03
C ILE A 134 -2.65 6.58 5.12
N PRO A 135 -3.70 7.41 5.24
CA PRO A 135 -4.91 7.32 4.43
C PRO A 135 -4.70 7.90 3.01
N ILE A 136 -3.74 7.32 2.26
CA ILE A 136 -3.28 7.89 0.99
C ILE A 136 -4.25 7.62 -0.16
N LEU A 137 -4.84 6.43 -0.23
CA LEU A 137 -5.77 6.09 -1.31
C LEU A 137 -7.06 6.89 -1.19
N LYS A 138 -7.59 7.05 0.03
CA LYS A 138 -8.74 7.94 0.29
C LYS A 138 -8.43 9.40 0.02
N SER A 139 -7.21 9.84 0.33
CA SER A 139 -6.79 11.20 0.01
C SER A 139 -6.78 11.45 -1.49
N ILE A 140 -6.26 10.51 -2.29
CA ILE A 140 -6.29 10.61 -3.76
C ILE A 140 -7.73 10.59 -4.27
N ARG A 141 -8.53 9.63 -3.82
CA ARG A 141 -9.87 9.38 -4.34
C ARG A 141 -10.88 10.47 -3.95
N GLU A 142 -10.81 10.96 -2.71
CA GLU A 142 -11.81 11.83 -2.12
C GLU A 142 -11.27 13.23 -1.85
N GLY A 143 -10.15 13.33 -1.13
CA GLY A 143 -9.57 14.61 -0.71
C GLY A 143 -9.05 15.45 -1.87
N LEU A 144 -8.49 14.80 -2.88
CA LEU A 144 -7.89 15.44 -4.05
C LEU A 144 -8.77 15.30 -5.31
N VAL A 145 -10.04 14.92 -5.19
CA VAL A 145 -10.96 14.66 -6.30
C VAL A 145 -11.08 15.83 -7.29
N ALA A 146 -10.88 17.06 -6.83
CA ALA A 146 -10.93 18.26 -7.66
C ALA A 146 -9.64 18.58 -8.41
N ASN A 147 -8.60 17.74 -8.27
CA ASN A 147 -7.27 18.01 -8.82
C ASN A 147 -6.95 17.05 -9.96
N LYS A 148 -6.31 17.58 -11.01
CA LYS A 148 -5.51 16.78 -11.90
C LYS A 148 -4.17 16.50 -11.21
N ILE A 149 -3.89 15.24 -10.93
CA ILE A 149 -2.59 14.86 -10.36
C ILE A 149 -1.54 14.93 -11.46
N ASN A 150 -0.50 15.72 -11.25
CA ASN A 150 0.63 15.87 -12.17
C ASN A 150 1.71 14.82 -11.90
N TRP A 151 2.03 14.61 -10.62
CA TRP A 151 3.00 13.62 -10.19
C TRP A 151 2.80 13.23 -8.72
N LEU A 152 3.35 12.08 -8.38
CA LEU A 152 3.45 11.56 -7.03
C LEU A 152 4.86 11.03 -6.82
N ALA A 153 5.42 11.27 -5.63
CA ALA A 153 6.70 10.70 -5.20
C ALA A 153 6.61 10.25 -3.75
N GLY A 154 7.08 9.03 -3.44
CA GLY A 154 6.92 8.51 -2.08
C GLY A 154 8.03 7.57 -1.63
N ILE A 155 8.34 7.65 -0.33
CA ILE A 155 9.07 6.65 0.43
C ILE A 155 8.00 5.68 0.97
N ILE A 156 7.83 4.55 0.29
CA ILE A 156 6.71 3.63 0.52
C ILE A 156 7.13 2.23 1.00
N ASN A 157 8.43 2.04 1.27
CA ASN A 157 8.96 0.86 1.94
C ASN A 157 9.76 1.28 3.17
N GLY A 158 9.36 0.80 4.36
CA GLY A 158 10.00 1.17 5.63
C GLY A 158 11.34 0.50 5.85
N THR A 159 11.55 -0.72 5.35
CA THR A 159 12.78 -1.51 5.49
C THR A 159 13.93 -0.84 4.75
N THR A 160 13.73 -0.53 3.46
CA THR A 160 14.75 0.16 2.64
C THR A 160 15.06 1.55 3.17
N ASN A 161 14.02 2.29 3.63
CA ASN A 161 14.23 3.60 4.23
C ASN A 161 15.02 3.52 5.55
N PHE A 162 14.76 2.53 6.40
CA PHE A 162 15.54 2.29 7.59
C PHE A 162 17.01 2.01 7.26
N ILE A 163 17.26 1.10 6.31
CA ILE A 163 18.63 0.74 5.91
C ILE A 163 19.39 1.97 5.42
N LEU A 164 18.86 2.70 4.45
CA LEU A 164 19.51 3.89 3.90
C LEU A 164 19.69 5.02 4.93
N SER A 165 18.73 5.19 5.85
CA SER A 165 18.83 6.18 6.94
C SER A 165 19.98 5.85 7.91
N GLU A 166 20.14 4.58 8.29
CA GLU A 166 21.22 4.13 9.19
C GLU A 166 22.60 4.18 8.51
N MET A 167 22.67 3.82 7.22
CA MET A 167 23.89 3.98 6.42
C MET A 167 24.33 5.44 6.37
N SER A 168 23.41 6.36 6.06
CA SER A 168 23.68 7.79 5.95
C SER A 168 24.02 8.46 7.27
N SER A 169 23.31 8.14 8.36
CA SER A 169 23.47 8.82 9.64
C SER A 169 24.63 8.28 10.47
N LYS A 170 24.92 6.97 10.39
CA LYS A 170 25.90 6.28 11.23
C LYS A 170 27.10 5.71 10.49
N GLY A 171 27.13 5.80 9.16
CA GLY A 171 28.23 5.31 8.35
C GLY A 171 28.42 3.79 8.41
N ARG A 172 27.30 3.05 8.56
CA ARG A 172 27.31 1.59 8.67
C ARG A 172 27.18 0.94 7.30
N SER A 173 27.74 -0.26 7.14
CA SER A 173 27.57 -1.02 5.89
C SER A 173 26.14 -1.54 5.76
N PHE A 174 25.72 -1.80 4.53
CA PHE A 174 24.41 -2.37 4.18
C PHE A 174 24.13 -3.65 4.98
N GLU A 175 25.06 -4.60 4.99
CA GLU A 175 24.91 -5.90 5.65
C GLU A 175 24.69 -5.73 7.16
N SER A 176 25.48 -4.86 7.81
CA SER A 176 25.36 -4.60 9.26
C SER A 176 24.00 -4.01 9.62
N VAL A 177 23.46 -3.14 8.77
CA VAL A 177 22.14 -2.53 9.01
C VAL A 177 21.02 -3.50 8.69
N LEU A 178 21.16 -4.32 7.65
CA LEU A 178 20.19 -5.36 7.32
C LEU A 178 20.04 -6.38 8.46
N GLU A 179 21.14 -6.85 9.03
CA GLU A 179 21.11 -7.72 10.23
C GLU A 179 20.36 -7.08 11.40
N GLU A 180 20.53 -5.78 11.62
CA GLU A 180 19.81 -5.06 12.66
C GLU A 180 18.31 -4.93 12.33
N ALA A 181 17.97 -4.66 11.07
CA ALA A 181 16.58 -4.61 10.63
C ALA A 181 15.87 -5.95 10.87
N GLN A 182 16.55 -7.07 10.57
CA GLN A 182 16.03 -8.41 10.83
C GLN A 182 15.86 -8.68 12.35
N LYS A 183 16.85 -8.32 13.18
CA LYS A 183 16.77 -8.47 14.64
C LYS A 183 15.63 -7.65 15.26
N ARG A 184 15.31 -6.49 14.67
CA ARG A 184 14.21 -5.62 15.10
C ARG A 184 12.85 -6.04 14.52
N GLY A 185 12.82 -7.01 13.59
CA GLY A 185 11.61 -7.43 12.90
C GLY A 185 11.12 -6.43 11.85
N TYR A 186 12.00 -5.56 11.35
CA TYR A 186 11.71 -4.65 10.23
C TYR A 186 11.92 -5.32 8.88
N ALA A 187 12.81 -6.31 8.81
CA ALA A 187 13.02 -7.17 7.66
C ALA A 187 12.79 -8.64 8.05
N GLU A 188 12.26 -9.40 7.12
CA GLU A 188 12.12 -10.86 7.24
C GLU A 188 13.47 -11.57 7.06
N ALA A 189 13.51 -12.89 7.31
CA ALA A 189 14.71 -13.71 7.09
C ALA A 189 15.14 -13.67 5.63
N ASP A 190 14.20 -13.70 4.69
CA ASP A 190 14.44 -13.38 3.28
C ASP A 190 13.94 -11.95 3.01
N PRO A 191 14.82 -10.95 2.92
CA PRO A 191 14.46 -9.55 2.75
C PRO A 191 14.29 -9.15 1.28
N THR A 192 14.49 -10.06 0.33
CA THR A 192 14.53 -9.79 -1.12
C THR A 192 13.35 -8.96 -1.59
N PHE A 193 12.16 -9.25 -1.09
CA PHE A 193 10.94 -8.54 -1.46
C PHE A 193 11.00 -7.04 -1.17
N ASP A 194 11.65 -6.66 -0.07
CA ASP A 194 11.85 -5.26 0.29
C ASP A 194 13.06 -4.65 -0.43
N ILE A 195 14.23 -5.28 -0.30
CA ILE A 195 15.50 -4.67 -0.73
C ILE A 195 15.68 -4.59 -2.25
N GLU A 196 14.97 -5.44 -3.02
CA GLU A 196 14.91 -5.37 -4.50
C GLU A 196 13.76 -4.48 -5.00
N GLY A 197 12.99 -3.85 -4.11
CA GLY A 197 11.97 -2.86 -4.47
C GLY A 197 10.62 -3.46 -4.90
N ILE A 198 10.42 -4.77 -4.80
CA ILE A 198 9.19 -5.45 -5.25
C ILE A 198 7.98 -4.97 -4.43
N ASP A 199 8.11 -4.84 -3.10
CA ASP A 199 7.07 -4.25 -2.24
C ASP A 199 6.68 -2.85 -2.69
N ALA A 200 7.67 -2.02 -2.96
CA ALA A 200 7.45 -0.64 -3.38
C ALA A 200 6.81 -0.56 -4.77
N SER A 201 7.19 -1.44 -5.71
CA SER A 201 6.60 -1.45 -7.06
C SER A 201 5.14 -1.88 -7.06
N GLN A 202 4.74 -2.86 -6.23
CA GLN A 202 3.34 -3.22 -6.07
C GLN A 202 2.50 -2.05 -5.52
N LYS A 203 3.00 -1.34 -4.52
CA LYS A 203 2.33 -0.15 -3.97
C LYS A 203 2.26 0.99 -4.99
N LEU A 204 3.34 1.23 -5.72
CA LEU A 204 3.39 2.27 -6.76
C LEU A 204 2.43 1.97 -7.91
N SER A 205 2.27 0.70 -8.31
CA SER A 205 1.30 0.29 -9.32
C SER A 205 -0.12 0.73 -8.94
N ILE A 206 -0.51 0.51 -7.68
CA ILE A 206 -1.82 0.93 -7.16
C ILE A 206 -1.95 2.47 -7.16
N LEU A 207 -0.93 3.17 -6.65
CA LEU A 207 -0.91 4.63 -6.61
C LEU A 207 -0.99 5.25 -8.02
N THR A 208 -0.27 4.66 -9.00
CA THR A 208 -0.27 5.11 -10.41
C THR A 208 -1.65 4.94 -11.03
N SER A 209 -2.27 3.77 -10.84
CA SER A 209 -3.62 3.51 -11.34
C SER A 209 -4.64 4.52 -10.78
N MET A 210 -4.60 4.79 -9.48
CA MET A 210 -5.50 5.73 -8.81
C MET A 210 -5.25 7.20 -9.20
N SER A 211 -3.98 7.56 -9.43
CA SER A 211 -3.63 8.94 -9.79
C SER A 211 -4.05 9.30 -11.22
N PHE A 212 -4.00 8.35 -12.15
CA PHE A 212 -4.13 8.63 -13.57
C PHE A 212 -5.30 7.90 -14.27
N GLY A 213 -6.13 7.17 -13.54
CA GLY A 213 -7.31 6.48 -14.08
C GLY A 213 -6.97 5.41 -15.10
N MET A 214 -5.96 4.60 -14.83
CA MET A 214 -5.49 3.56 -15.74
C MET A 214 -5.51 2.17 -15.11
N HIS A 215 -5.41 1.13 -15.93
CA HIS A 215 -5.20 -0.23 -15.43
C HIS A 215 -3.88 -0.35 -14.66
N LEU A 216 -3.82 -1.29 -13.73
CA LEU A 216 -2.64 -1.51 -12.88
C LEU A 216 -1.41 -1.87 -13.73
N PRO A 217 -0.34 -1.04 -13.73
CA PRO A 217 0.78 -1.18 -14.67
C PRO A 217 1.95 -2.01 -14.11
N LEU A 218 1.74 -2.97 -13.20
CA LEU A 218 2.80 -3.65 -12.45
C LEU A 218 3.92 -4.20 -13.34
N ASP A 219 3.57 -4.87 -14.44
CA ASP A 219 4.52 -5.51 -15.37
C ASP A 219 5.37 -4.50 -16.18
N HIS A 220 5.03 -3.22 -16.11
CA HIS A 220 5.68 -2.15 -16.88
C HIS A 220 6.40 -1.13 -16.01
N LEU A 221 6.48 -1.39 -14.69
CA LEU A 221 7.20 -0.54 -13.76
C LEU A 221 8.69 -0.86 -13.76
N PHE A 222 9.52 0.15 -14.01
CA PHE A 222 10.94 0.01 -13.74
C PHE A 222 11.18 -0.11 -12.23
N THR A 223 11.93 -1.13 -11.82
CA THR A 223 12.21 -1.39 -10.40
C THR A 223 13.68 -1.69 -10.21
N GLU A 224 14.33 -0.91 -9.36
CA GLU A 224 15.72 -1.08 -8.93
C GLU A 224 15.78 -1.11 -7.40
N GLY A 225 16.47 -2.10 -6.86
CA GLY A 225 16.67 -2.29 -5.41
C GLY A 225 17.78 -1.41 -4.83
N ILE A 226 18.13 -1.70 -3.57
CA ILE A 226 19.16 -0.96 -2.83
C ILE A 226 20.41 -1.81 -2.53
N THR A 227 20.47 -3.05 -2.96
CA THR A 227 21.54 -4.00 -2.65
C THR A 227 22.89 -3.60 -3.21
N GLU A 228 22.91 -2.98 -4.38
CA GLU A 228 24.14 -2.57 -5.08
C GLU A 228 24.67 -1.20 -4.65
N ILE A 229 24.09 -0.57 -3.61
CA ILE A 229 24.49 0.76 -3.14
C ILE A 229 25.69 0.67 -2.20
N PRO A 230 26.89 1.09 -2.61
CA PRO A 230 28.04 1.09 -1.74
C PRO A 230 27.98 2.27 -0.75
N LEU A 231 28.52 2.08 0.45
CA LEU A 231 28.54 3.11 1.48
C LEU A 231 29.23 4.42 1.02
N LYS A 232 30.23 4.32 0.13
CA LYS A 232 30.93 5.49 -0.44
C LYS A 232 29.98 6.44 -1.18
N ASP A 233 28.96 5.90 -1.88
CA ASP A 233 28.01 6.71 -2.65
C ASP A 233 27.08 7.46 -1.70
N VAL A 234 26.73 6.86 -0.56
CA VAL A 234 25.97 7.53 0.52
C VAL A 234 26.77 8.73 1.08
N TYR A 235 28.09 8.57 1.25
CA TYR A 235 28.95 9.68 1.69
C TYR A 235 29.05 10.78 0.65
N PHE A 236 29.28 10.45 -0.61
CA PHE A 236 29.36 11.47 -1.68
C PHE A 236 28.03 12.20 -1.86
N ALA A 237 26.89 11.49 -1.78
CA ALA A 237 25.59 12.13 -1.78
C ALA A 237 25.49 13.22 -0.70
N LYS A 238 25.87 12.89 0.53
CA LYS A 238 25.84 13.82 1.67
C LYS A 238 26.78 15.01 1.49
N GLU A 239 27.99 14.80 0.99
CA GLU A 239 28.92 15.90 0.70
C GLU A 239 28.38 16.87 -0.36
N LEU A 240 27.57 16.37 -1.29
CA LEU A 240 26.92 17.16 -2.33
C LEU A 240 25.60 17.82 -1.88
N GLY A 241 25.19 17.64 -0.62
CA GLY A 241 23.93 18.20 -0.08
C GLY A 241 22.69 17.41 -0.47
N PHE A 242 22.84 16.07 -0.66
CA PHE A 242 21.76 15.16 -0.97
C PHE A 242 21.67 14.02 0.05
N THR A 243 20.46 13.56 0.28
CA THR A 243 20.18 12.33 1.03
C THR A 243 19.69 11.26 0.08
N LEU A 244 20.29 10.06 0.18
CA LEU A 244 19.88 8.91 -0.62
C LEU A 244 18.61 8.30 -0.05
N LYS A 245 17.59 8.13 -0.89
CA LYS A 245 16.31 7.51 -0.56
C LYS A 245 15.89 6.51 -1.63
N HIS A 246 15.20 5.45 -1.22
CA HIS A 246 14.53 4.54 -2.16
C HIS A 246 13.10 5.04 -2.33
N ILE A 247 12.74 5.46 -3.53
CA ILE A 247 11.46 6.14 -3.80
C ILE A 247 10.70 5.51 -4.96
N GLY A 248 9.39 5.53 -4.86
CA GLY A 248 8.49 5.33 -5.97
C GLY A 248 8.05 6.67 -6.54
N ILE A 249 8.15 6.85 -7.85
CA ILE A 249 7.72 8.06 -8.56
C ILE A 249 6.75 7.66 -9.66
N CYS A 250 5.65 8.40 -9.81
CA CYS A 250 4.86 8.39 -11.02
C CYS A 250 4.50 9.81 -11.48
N ARG A 251 4.47 10.03 -12.81
CA ARG A 251 4.24 11.34 -13.43
C ARG A 251 3.45 11.22 -14.72
N ASP A 252 2.54 12.16 -14.93
CA ASP A 252 1.80 12.30 -16.18
C ASP A 252 2.55 13.21 -17.17
N HIS A 253 3.01 12.63 -18.29
CA HIS A 253 3.62 13.35 -19.41
C HIS A 253 2.63 13.61 -20.56
N GLY A 254 1.32 13.52 -20.30
CA GLY A 254 0.26 13.69 -21.28
C GLY A 254 -0.07 12.39 -22.01
N GLU A 255 0.72 11.98 -22.99
CA GLU A 255 0.48 10.74 -23.74
C GLU A 255 1.03 9.49 -23.03
N GLN A 256 2.04 9.66 -22.19
CA GLN A 256 2.75 8.58 -21.50
C GLN A 256 2.77 8.82 -19.99
N ILE A 257 2.83 7.72 -19.25
CA ILE A 257 3.02 7.73 -17.78
C ILE A 257 4.42 7.25 -17.46
N GLU A 258 5.16 8.02 -16.68
CA GLU A 258 6.36 7.58 -16.00
C GLU A 258 5.96 6.91 -14.69
N ALA A 259 6.44 5.70 -14.41
CA ALA A 259 6.34 5.08 -13.10
C ALA A 259 7.56 4.19 -12.84
N ARG A 260 8.25 4.44 -11.73
CA ARG A 260 9.50 3.75 -11.39
C ARG A 260 9.76 3.74 -9.90
N VAL A 261 10.41 2.68 -9.44
CA VAL A 261 10.95 2.53 -8.09
C VAL A 261 12.47 2.42 -8.20
N HIS A 262 13.19 3.29 -7.53
CA HIS A 262 14.66 3.26 -7.58
C HIS A 262 15.28 4.08 -6.44
N PRO A 263 16.58 3.86 -6.13
CA PRO A 263 17.37 4.78 -5.32
C PRO A 263 17.49 6.15 -5.99
N ALA A 264 17.29 7.22 -5.22
CA ALA A 264 17.37 8.60 -5.72
C ALA A 264 18.10 9.52 -4.75
N LEU A 265 18.79 10.51 -5.30
CA LEU A 265 19.40 11.60 -4.56
C LEU A 265 18.36 12.69 -4.33
N ILE A 266 17.94 12.85 -3.08
CA ILE A 266 16.96 13.84 -2.68
C ILE A 266 17.70 15.03 -2.08
N PRO A 267 17.52 16.27 -2.60
CA PRO A 267 18.13 17.45 -2.01
C PRO A 267 17.79 17.56 -0.51
N ASP A 268 18.77 17.92 0.31
CA ASP A 268 18.56 18.06 1.77
C ASP A 268 17.53 19.13 2.13
N SER A 269 17.25 20.07 1.22
CA SER A 269 16.17 21.05 1.34
C SER A 269 14.76 20.46 1.13
N SER A 270 14.65 19.27 0.57
CA SER A 270 13.37 18.58 0.37
C SER A 270 12.87 17.94 1.67
N ILE A 271 11.58 18.02 1.94
CA ILE A 271 10.95 17.37 3.11
C ILE A 271 11.15 15.85 3.09
N LEU A 272 11.20 15.23 1.92
CA LEU A 272 11.42 13.78 1.79
C LEU A 272 12.80 13.35 2.32
N SER A 273 13.82 14.20 2.28
CA SER A 273 15.14 13.89 2.84
C SER A 273 15.08 13.60 4.34
N SER A 274 14.17 14.27 5.06
CA SER A 274 13.98 14.16 6.50
C SER A 274 13.14 12.97 6.94
N VAL A 275 12.57 12.20 6.02
CA VAL A 275 11.79 11.00 6.32
C VAL A 275 12.73 9.84 6.64
N ASN A 276 12.93 9.53 7.92
CA ASN A 276 13.93 8.56 8.38
C ASN A 276 13.30 7.35 9.09
N GLY A 277 14.13 6.32 9.31
CA GLY A 277 13.70 5.09 9.98
C GLY A 277 12.69 4.31 9.16
N VAL A 278 11.70 3.72 9.81
CA VAL A 278 10.65 2.90 9.16
C VAL A 278 9.44 3.70 8.68
N SER A 279 9.51 5.04 8.76
CA SER A 279 8.40 5.92 8.35
C SER A 279 8.24 5.94 6.84
N ASN A 280 6.99 6.10 6.41
CA ASN A 280 6.62 6.34 5.03
C ASN A 280 6.17 7.78 4.83
N ALA A 281 6.31 8.26 3.60
CA ALA A 281 5.77 9.55 3.18
C ALA A 281 5.42 9.52 1.70
N VAL A 282 4.34 10.18 1.32
CA VAL A 282 3.92 10.34 -0.07
C VAL A 282 3.63 11.81 -0.34
N MET A 283 4.31 12.37 -1.31
CA MET A 283 4.04 13.71 -1.84
C MET A 283 3.19 13.58 -3.10
N ILE A 284 2.18 14.41 -3.23
CA ILE A 284 1.31 14.46 -4.39
C ILE A 284 1.21 15.92 -4.85
N ASN A 285 1.42 16.13 -6.13
CA ASN A 285 1.24 17.45 -6.76
C ASN A 285 -0.03 17.44 -7.61
N GLY A 286 -0.94 18.31 -7.29
CA GLY A 286 -2.17 18.58 -8.02
C GLY A 286 -2.15 19.98 -8.62
N ASP A 287 -2.91 20.17 -9.69
CA ASP A 287 -2.97 21.46 -10.41
C ASP A 287 -3.64 22.59 -9.61
N ALA A 288 -4.56 22.25 -8.69
CA ALA A 288 -5.28 23.22 -7.89
C ALA A 288 -4.70 23.40 -6.48
N VAL A 289 -4.18 22.32 -5.84
CA VAL A 289 -3.73 22.34 -4.45
C VAL A 289 -2.21 22.51 -4.31
N ASP A 290 -1.49 22.43 -5.45
CA ASP A 290 -0.04 22.32 -5.47
C ASP A 290 0.46 21.05 -4.77
N THR A 291 1.51 21.09 -3.97
CA THR A 291 2.11 19.89 -3.37
C THR A 291 1.60 19.65 -1.96
N THR A 292 1.06 18.46 -1.73
CA THR A 292 0.68 17.97 -0.41
C THR A 292 1.60 16.84 0.02
N LEU A 293 1.80 16.66 1.33
CA LEU A 293 2.60 15.60 1.92
C LEU A 293 1.78 14.82 2.95
N TYR A 294 1.83 13.50 2.83
CA TYR A 294 1.25 12.56 3.77
C TYR A 294 2.37 11.76 4.42
N TYR A 295 2.45 11.78 5.74
CA TYR A 295 3.54 11.15 6.51
C TYR A 295 2.99 10.34 7.67
N GLY A 296 3.58 9.18 7.94
CA GLY A 296 3.19 8.34 9.06
C GLY A 296 3.82 6.94 9.04
N PRO A 297 3.31 6.04 9.90
CA PRO A 297 3.75 4.65 9.91
C PRO A 297 3.24 3.90 8.66
N GLY A 298 4.18 3.36 7.88
CA GLY A 298 3.89 2.63 6.63
C GLY A 298 3.45 1.18 6.85
N ALA A 299 3.61 0.64 8.06
CA ALA A 299 3.27 -0.73 8.44
C ALA A 299 3.04 -0.83 9.95
N GLY A 300 2.57 -1.98 10.41
CA GLY A 300 2.36 -2.29 11.82
C GLY A 300 0.93 -2.74 12.11
N SER A 301 0.73 -3.41 13.23
CA SER A 301 -0.56 -4.00 13.63
C SER A 301 -1.68 -2.96 13.67
N THR A 302 -1.58 -1.99 14.58
CA THR A 302 -2.62 -0.97 14.78
C THR A 302 -2.68 0.09 13.67
N PRO A 303 -1.57 0.56 13.07
CA PRO A 303 -1.65 1.48 11.94
C PRO A 303 -2.41 0.87 10.75
N THR A 304 -2.05 -0.35 10.34
CA THR A 304 -2.73 -1.03 9.23
C THR A 304 -4.18 -1.37 9.56
N ALA A 305 -4.45 -1.79 10.81
CA ALA A 305 -5.82 -2.01 11.28
C ALA A 305 -6.69 -0.75 11.21
N SER A 306 -6.12 0.43 11.46
CA SER A 306 -6.83 1.70 11.31
C SER A 306 -7.36 1.90 9.89
N SER A 307 -6.56 1.60 8.87
CA SER A 307 -6.95 1.71 7.46
C SER A 307 -7.97 0.64 7.05
N VAL A 308 -7.81 -0.60 7.54
CA VAL A 308 -8.84 -1.65 7.37
C VAL A 308 -10.18 -1.21 7.94
N ILE A 309 -10.20 -0.67 9.16
CA ILE A 309 -11.43 -0.21 9.80
C ILE A 309 -12.03 1.01 9.07
N ALA A 310 -11.19 1.92 8.57
CA ALA A 310 -11.66 3.03 7.76
C ALA A 310 -12.40 2.53 6.51
N ASP A 311 -11.93 1.45 5.88
CA ASP A 311 -12.61 0.81 4.74
C ASP A 311 -13.90 0.12 5.15
N ILE A 312 -13.92 -0.61 6.28
CA ILE A 312 -15.15 -1.21 6.82
C ILE A 312 -16.21 -0.14 7.07
N VAL A 313 -15.83 0.99 7.67
CA VAL A 313 -16.74 2.13 7.93
C VAL A 313 -17.23 2.76 6.62
N GLU A 314 -16.37 2.87 5.62
CA GLU A 314 -16.75 3.37 4.30
C GLU A 314 -17.80 2.47 3.63
N VAL A 315 -17.56 1.15 3.62
CA VAL A 315 -18.55 0.16 3.13
C VAL A 315 -19.87 0.28 3.90
N ALA A 316 -19.82 0.46 5.23
CA ALA A 316 -21.02 0.61 6.04
C ALA A 316 -21.86 1.85 5.67
N LYS A 317 -21.23 2.92 5.18
CA LYS A 317 -21.87 4.19 4.80
C LYS A 317 -22.26 4.28 3.35
N SER A 318 -21.64 3.50 2.47
CA SER A 318 -21.77 3.66 1.02
C SER A 318 -23.11 3.15 0.50
N ASP A 319 -23.67 3.88 -0.45
CA ASP A 319 -24.65 3.36 -1.38
C ASP A 319 -23.94 2.63 -2.51
N LYS A 320 -24.28 1.34 -2.70
CA LYS A 320 -23.57 0.41 -3.59
C LYS A 320 -23.36 0.92 -5.04
N ASN A 321 -24.31 1.70 -5.55
CA ASN A 321 -24.35 2.10 -6.97
C ASN A 321 -23.36 3.21 -7.39
N ALA A 322 -22.65 3.83 -6.46
CA ALA A 322 -21.78 4.98 -6.77
C ALA A 322 -20.30 4.77 -6.38
N TYR A 323 -19.94 3.59 -5.89
CA TYR A 323 -18.59 3.36 -5.38
C TYR A 323 -17.60 2.98 -6.49
N SER A 324 -16.49 3.69 -6.55
CA SER A 324 -15.34 3.33 -7.38
C SER A 324 -14.08 3.22 -6.53
N SER A 325 -13.57 2.02 -6.36
CA SER A 325 -12.40 1.71 -5.52
C SER A 325 -11.14 2.46 -5.95
N LEU A 326 -10.96 2.67 -7.26
CA LEU A 326 -9.83 3.41 -7.82
C LEU A 326 -10.07 4.92 -7.97
N GLY A 327 -11.25 5.43 -7.60
CA GLY A 327 -11.62 6.83 -7.82
C GLY A 327 -12.11 7.15 -9.24
N PHE A 328 -12.00 6.21 -10.16
CA PHE A 328 -12.51 6.31 -11.54
C PHE A 328 -13.50 5.18 -11.80
N PRO A 329 -14.58 5.41 -12.58
CA PRO A 329 -15.44 4.33 -13.04
C PRO A 329 -14.63 3.25 -13.77
N VAL A 330 -14.93 1.98 -13.49
CA VAL A 330 -14.16 0.85 -14.05
C VAL A 330 -14.15 0.87 -15.58
N GLU A 331 -15.28 1.27 -16.21
CA GLU A 331 -15.42 1.38 -17.67
C GLU A 331 -14.60 2.52 -18.29
N LYS A 332 -14.12 3.46 -17.47
CA LYS A 332 -13.28 4.59 -17.89
C LYS A 332 -11.79 4.34 -17.67
N LEU A 333 -11.44 3.26 -17.00
CA LEU A 333 -10.05 2.87 -16.89
C LEU A 333 -9.51 2.54 -18.28
N CYS A 334 -8.37 3.10 -18.63
CA CYS A 334 -7.75 2.90 -19.92
C CYS A 334 -6.34 2.35 -19.79
N GLN A 335 -5.86 1.76 -20.87
CA GLN A 335 -4.43 1.46 -20.96
C GLN A 335 -3.70 2.72 -21.40
N ARG A 336 -2.71 3.16 -20.59
CA ARG A 336 -1.81 4.26 -20.91
C ARG A 336 -0.44 3.68 -21.26
N LYS A 337 0.22 4.28 -22.24
CA LYS A 337 1.59 3.88 -22.59
C LYS A 337 2.54 4.27 -21.44
N MET A 338 3.35 3.33 -20.98
CA MET A 338 4.41 3.63 -20.02
C MET A 338 5.60 4.25 -20.75
N LEU A 339 6.21 5.25 -20.09
CA LEU A 339 7.45 5.86 -20.59
C LEU A 339 8.60 4.89 -20.32
N ASP A 340 9.41 4.64 -21.37
CA ASP A 340 10.61 3.83 -21.23
C ASP A 340 11.60 4.53 -20.29
N ILE A 341 12.25 3.77 -19.42
CA ILE A 341 13.22 4.30 -18.46
C ILE A 341 14.38 5.04 -19.14
N ASP A 342 14.80 4.60 -20.32
CA ASP A 342 15.87 5.21 -21.08
C ASP A 342 15.50 6.60 -21.65
N LEU A 343 14.22 6.92 -21.69
CA LEU A 343 13.69 8.22 -22.14
C LEU A 343 13.35 9.16 -20.99
N VAL A 344 13.48 8.71 -19.75
CA VAL A 344 13.21 9.54 -18.57
C VAL A 344 14.33 10.54 -18.37
N GLU A 345 14.01 11.83 -18.45
CA GLU A 345 14.95 12.88 -18.07
C GLU A 345 15.16 12.85 -16.56
N CYS A 346 16.28 12.27 -16.14
CA CYS A 346 16.71 12.28 -14.75
C CYS A 346 17.72 13.39 -14.52
N GLY A 347 17.64 14.05 -13.36
CA GLY A 347 18.79 14.69 -12.75
C GLY A 347 19.83 13.62 -12.37
N LEU A 348 20.76 13.92 -11.49
CA LEU A 348 21.71 12.95 -10.96
C LEU A 348 20.94 11.75 -10.37
N SER A 349 21.15 10.56 -10.93
CA SER A 349 20.77 9.27 -10.34
C SER A 349 22.02 8.54 -9.87
N LEU A 350 21.88 7.55 -9.00
CA LEU A 350 23.02 6.75 -8.54
C LEU A 350 23.73 5.98 -9.65
N ILE A 351 22.99 5.56 -10.68
CA ILE A 351 23.57 4.94 -11.88
C ILE A 351 24.58 5.89 -12.54
N HIS A 352 24.29 7.20 -12.52
CA HIS A 352 25.20 8.21 -13.06
C HIS A 352 26.39 8.50 -12.14
N ILE A 353 26.29 8.23 -10.83
CA ILE A 353 27.42 8.40 -9.89
C ILE A 353 28.38 7.21 -9.96
N SER A 354 27.83 5.99 -10.05
CA SER A 354 28.65 4.77 -10.10
C SER A 354 29.27 4.50 -11.47
N GLU A 355 28.64 4.96 -12.57
CA GLU A 355 29.14 4.83 -13.95
C GLU A 355 29.10 6.17 -14.70
N PRO A 356 29.88 7.17 -14.29
CA PRO A 356 29.82 8.53 -14.90
C PRO A 356 30.20 8.56 -16.39
N THR A 357 30.75 7.48 -16.94
CA THR A 357 31.22 7.42 -18.32
C THR A 357 30.20 6.86 -19.32
N ARG A 358 29.10 6.23 -18.88
CA ARG A 358 28.14 5.63 -19.82
C ARG A 358 27.17 6.63 -20.47
N HIS A 359 26.94 7.77 -19.85
CA HIS A 359 25.97 8.76 -20.35
C HIS A 359 26.58 10.10 -20.77
N LEU A 360 27.90 10.26 -20.69
CA LEU A 360 28.59 11.47 -21.21
C LEU A 360 29.11 11.29 -22.65
N LEU A 361 28.84 10.17 -23.27
CA LEU A 361 29.20 9.86 -24.66
C LEU A 361 27.95 9.73 -25.52
#